data_242de261debaeff7fe9d6a606e86aa90
#
_entry.id   242de261debaeff7fe9d6a606e86aa90
#
_cell.length_a   1.000
_cell.length_b   1.000
_cell.length_c   1.000
_cell.angle_alpha   90.00
_cell.angle_beta   90.00
_cell.angle_gamma   90.00
#
_symmetry.space_group_name_H-M   'P 1'
#
loop_
_entity.id
_entity.type
_entity.pdbx_description
1 polymer ?
#
loop_
_entity_poly.entity_id
_entity_poly.type
_entity_poly.pdbx_seq_one_letter_code
_entity_poly.pdbx_strand_id
1 'polypeptide(L)'
;MDEIAREAQFSKATIYRYFKSKSEIFIEVIKNSFEELLSELEEIRLKNSTAEEKIKDLISVVLMYFHRKKNTIRIFYAEKDVVSNILKMDPKEHFSHASLQSRIPRSFLVKAKEISETMTSIIESGIKSGEFRPIDAEKAGSVLGAMIRGFAFRGPFRSKELSVEKTTEILHEYFLKGIKNYTKK
;
A
#
# COMPACT_ATOMS: atom_id res chain seq x y z
N MET A 1 21.76 -12.70 -9.26
CA MET A 1 22.14 -13.33 -7.97
C MET A 1 23.54 -12.93 -7.54
N ASP A 2 24.52 -12.87 -8.45
CA ASP A 2 25.91 -12.54 -8.13
C ASP A 2 26.08 -11.12 -7.58
N GLU A 3 25.40 -10.14 -8.21
CA GLU A 3 25.37 -8.74 -7.71
C GLU A 3 24.70 -8.64 -6.35
N ILE A 4 23.59 -9.36 -6.14
CA ILE A 4 22.89 -9.39 -4.85
C ILE A 4 23.83 -9.96 -3.75
N ALA A 5 24.52 -11.06 -4.05
CA ALA A 5 25.45 -11.67 -3.12
C ALA A 5 26.60 -10.70 -2.76
N ARG A 6 27.16 -10.02 -3.77
CA ARG A 6 28.23 -9.02 -3.59
C ARG A 6 27.76 -7.84 -2.73
N GLU A 7 26.62 -7.23 -3.04
CA GLU A 7 26.06 -6.10 -2.29
C GLU A 7 25.70 -6.48 -0.85
N ALA A 8 25.16 -7.70 -0.65
CA ALA A 8 24.83 -8.22 0.67
C ALA A 8 26.07 -8.74 1.46
N GLN A 9 27.27 -8.71 0.86
CA GLN A 9 28.51 -9.22 1.44
C GLN A 9 28.45 -10.70 1.82
N PHE A 10 27.67 -11.50 1.09
CA PHE A 10 27.56 -12.94 1.24
C PHE A 10 28.13 -13.68 0.05
N SER A 11 28.51 -14.96 0.24
CA SER A 11 28.84 -15.81 -0.89
C SER A 11 27.57 -16.14 -1.70
N LYS A 12 27.74 -16.39 -3.00
CA LYS A 12 26.66 -16.87 -3.87
C LYS A 12 26.00 -18.14 -3.31
N ALA A 13 26.81 -19.07 -2.80
CA ALA A 13 26.32 -20.31 -2.19
C ALA A 13 25.43 -20.02 -0.96
N THR A 14 25.81 -19.02 -0.16
CA THR A 14 25.02 -18.60 1.00
C THR A 14 23.65 -18.08 0.55
N ILE A 15 23.60 -17.22 -0.47
CA ILE A 15 22.31 -16.69 -0.98
C ILE A 15 21.44 -17.83 -1.52
N TYR A 16 21.99 -18.75 -2.33
CA TYR A 16 21.22 -19.87 -2.88
C TYR A 16 20.75 -20.89 -1.82
N ARG A 17 21.33 -20.91 -0.66
CA ARG A 17 20.85 -21.74 0.47
C ARG A 17 19.50 -21.22 1.00
N TYR A 18 19.25 -19.91 0.93
CA TYR A 18 18.02 -19.27 1.45
C TYR A 18 17.01 -18.99 0.35
N PHE A 19 17.47 -18.64 -0.86
CA PHE A 19 16.60 -18.19 -1.96
C PHE A 19 16.98 -18.89 -3.27
N LYS A 20 16.00 -19.54 -3.89
CA LYS A 20 16.21 -20.29 -5.14
C LYS A 20 16.27 -19.36 -6.38
N SER A 21 15.73 -18.14 -6.28
CA SER A 21 15.61 -17.21 -7.40
C SER A 21 15.57 -15.74 -6.95
N LYS A 22 15.81 -14.79 -7.90
CA LYS A 22 15.58 -13.37 -7.67
C LYS A 22 14.12 -13.08 -7.30
N SER A 23 13.17 -13.78 -7.90
CA SER A 23 11.75 -13.62 -7.62
C SER A 23 11.41 -13.96 -6.17
N GLU A 24 12.04 -14.98 -5.59
CA GLU A 24 11.84 -15.36 -4.20
C GLU A 24 12.35 -14.30 -3.23
N ILE A 25 13.55 -13.73 -3.49
CA ILE A 25 14.07 -12.59 -2.72
C ILE A 25 13.11 -11.40 -2.82
N PHE A 26 12.62 -11.11 -4.02
CA PHE A 26 11.73 -9.98 -4.25
C PHE A 26 10.39 -10.12 -3.53
N ILE A 27 9.81 -11.33 -3.55
CA ILE A 27 8.59 -11.65 -2.79
C ILE A 27 8.80 -11.40 -1.30
N GLU A 28 9.93 -11.83 -0.76
CA GLU A 28 10.24 -11.67 0.66
C GLU A 28 10.44 -10.19 1.04
N VAL A 29 11.14 -9.43 0.21
CA VAL A 29 11.28 -7.97 0.39
C VAL A 29 9.91 -7.26 0.41
N ILE A 30 8.99 -7.64 -0.48
CA ILE A 30 7.65 -7.05 -0.51
C ILE A 30 6.84 -7.46 0.72
N LYS A 31 6.89 -8.73 1.14
CA LYS A 31 6.19 -9.18 2.35
C LYS A 31 6.64 -8.40 3.59
N ASN A 32 7.95 -8.32 3.82
CA ASN A 32 8.51 -7.58 4.94
C ASN A 32 8.09 -6.09 4.89
N SER A 33 8.04 -5.52 3.68
CA SER A 33 7.56 -4.14 3.50
C SER A 33 6.10 -3.94 3.88
N PHE A 34 5.23 -4.92 3.60
CA PHE A 34 3.83 -4.87 4.04
C PHE A 34 3.69 -5.04 5.55
N GLU A 35 4.54 -5.86 6.19
CA GLU A 35 4.54 -6.02 7.64
C GLU A 35 4.95 -4.74 8.36
N GLU A 36 5.97 -4.04 7.85
CA GLU A 36 6.34 -2.70 8.33
C GLU A 36 5.15 -1.74 8.26
N LEU A 37 4.47 -1.67 7.11
CA LEU A 37 3.31 -0.80 6.93
C LEU A 37 2.17 -1.18 7.87
N LEU A 38 1.86 -2.46 8.00
CA LEU A 38 0.79 -2.92 8.89
C LEU A 38 1.06 -2.59 10.35
N SER A 39 2.31 -2.69 10.81
CA SER A 39 2.71 -2.27 12.16
C SER A 39 2.46 -0.78 12.39
N GLU A 40 2.89 0.09 11.45
CA GLU A 40 2.65 1.53 11.51
C GLU A 40 1.14 1.86 11.52
N LEU A 41 0.33 1.15 10.74
CA LEU A 41 -1.12 1.35 10.69
C LEU A 41 -1.83 0.87 11.96
N GLU A 42 -1.37 -0.21 12.59
CA GLU A 42 -1.91 -0.70 13.84
C GLU A 42 -1.63 0.27 14.99
N GLU A 43 -0.44 0.86 15.05
CA GLU A 43 -0.10 1.92 16.01
C GLU A 43 -1.06 3.12 15.88
N ILE A 44 -1.37 3.54 14.65
CA ILE A 44 -2.34 4.61 14.38
C ILE A 44 -3.74 4.19 14.87
N ARG A 45 -4.16 2.96 14.59
CA ARG A 45 -5.47 2.45 15.02
C ARG A 45 -5.64 2.49 16.52
N LEU A 46 -4.58 2.13 17.26
CA LEU A 46 -4.58 2.07 18.73
C LEU A 46 -4.31 3.42 19.40
N LYS A 47 -3.86 4.42 18.65
CA LYS A 47 -3.55 5.75 19.19
C LYS A 47 -4.79 6.37 19.89
N ASN A 48 -4.57 7.04 21.01
CA ASN A 48 -5.62 7.80 21.68
C ASN A 48 -5.80 9.18 21.03
N SER A 49 -6.51 9.19 19.89
CA SER A 49 -6.79 10.39 19.10
C SER A 49 -8.13 10.24 18.37
N THR A 50 -8.63 11.33 17.79
CA THR A 50 -9.88 11.33 17.02
C THR A 50 -9.78 10.47 15.77
N ALA A 51 -10.91 10.01 15.25
CA ALA A 51 -10.93 9.25 14.01
C ALA A 51 -10.45 10.09 12.81
N GLU A 52 -10.73 11.40 12.83
CA GLU A 52 -10.24 12.37 11.84
C GLU A 52 -8.69 12.43 11.83
N GLU A 53 -8.06 12.54 13.01
CA GLU A 53 -6.59 12.54 13.13
C GLU A 53 -6.00 11.21 12.67
N LYS A 54 -6.61 10.09 13.04
CA LYS A 54 -6.18 8.76 12.58
C LYS A 54 -6.23 8.61 11.06
N ILE A 55 -7.27 9.13 10.40
CA ILE A 55 -7.35 9.14 8.93
C ILE A 55 -6.23 9.97 8.32
N LYS A 56 -5.90 11.13 8.91
CA LYS A 56 -4.78 11.96 8.44
C LYS A 56 -3.45 11.24 8.56
N ASP A 57 -3.17 10.66 9.73
CA ASP A 57 -1.95 9.91 10.01
C ASP A 57 -1.83 8.71 9.05
N LEU A 58 -2.91 7.95 8.85
CA LEU A 58 -3.00 6.83 7.93
C LEU A 58 -2.66 7.23 6.49
N ILE A 59 -3.26 8.30 5.97
CA ILE A 59 -2.96 8.81 4.63
C ILE A 59 -1.47 9.14 4.51
N SER A 60 -0.92 9.85 5.50
CA SER A 60 0.49 10.24 5.54
C SER A 60 1.42 9.02 5.52
N VAL A 61 1.19 8.05 6.40
CA VAL A 61 1.99 6.83 6.51
C VAL A 61 1.97 6.02 5.22
N VAL A 62 0.79 5.82 4.62
CA VAL A 62 0.68 5.07 3.37
C VAL A 62 1.36 5.79 2.21
N LEU A 63 1.21 7.12 2.08
CA LEU A 63 1.92 7.91 1.06
C LEU A 63 3.43 7.87 1.28
N MET A 64 3.90 7.99 2.52
CA MET A 64 5.31 7.90 2.88
C MET A 64 5.87 6.51 2.55
N TYR A 65 5.10 5.44 2.83
CA TYR A 65 5.46 4.07 2.44
C TYR A 65 5.69 3.97 0.94
N PHE A 66 4.75 4.44 0.10
CA PHE A 66 4.92 4.43 -1.35
C PHE A 66 6.11 5.29 -1.80
N HIS A 67 6.36 6.41 -1.14
CA HIS A 67 7.50 7.27 -1.44
C HIS A 67 8.83 6.57 -1.10
N ARG A 68 8.96 5.97 0.08
CA ARG A 68 10.14 5.20 0.51
C ARG A 68 10.40 3.98 -0.39
N LYS A 69 9.35 3.27 -0.78
CA LYS A 69 9.43 2.03 -1.57
C LYS A 69 9.32 2.25 -3.08
N LYS A 70 9.38 3.50 -3.56
CA LYS A 70 9.19 3.83 -5.00
C LYS A 70 10.12 3.05 -5.94
N ASN A 71 11.35 2.80 -5.54
CA ASN A 71 12.30 2.03 -6.34
C ASN A 71 11.93 0.55 -6.40
N THR A 72 11.51 -0.06 -5.28
CA THR A 72 11.00 -1.43 -5.23
C THR A 72 9.76 -1.58 -6.13
N ILE A 73 8.86 -0.61 -6.07
CA ILE A 73 7.66 -0.55 -6.90
C ILE A 73 8.03 -0.38 -8.38
N ARG A 74 9.01 0.49 -8.71
CA ARG A 74 9.52 0.62 -10.09
C ARG A 74 10.10 -0.68 -10.63
N ILE A 75 10.86 -1.41 -9.82
CA ILE A 75 11.39 -2.71 -10.20
C ILE A 75 10.26 -3.67 -10.51
N PHE A 76 9.20 -3.69 -9.69
CA PHE A 76 8.01 -4.51 -9.92
C PHE A 76 7.37 -4.25 -11.29
N TYR A 77 7.32 -2.98 -11.74
CA TYR A 77 6.77 -2.63 -13.05
C TYR A 77 7.77 -2.75 -14.21
N ALA A 78 9.06 -2.64 -13.94
CA ALA A 78 10.11 -2.68 -14.97
C ALA A 78 10.59 -4.10 -15.29
N GLU A 79 10.65 -4.96 -14.29
CA GLU A 79 11.17 -6.33 -14.40
C GLU A 79 10.05 -7.32 -14.77
N LYS A 80 9.64 -7.31 -16.04
CA LYS A 80 8.57 -8.18 -16.56
C LYS A 80 8.78 -9.66 -16.22
N ASP A 81 10.01 -10.15 -16.28
CA ASP A 81 10.34 -11.55 -15.99
C ASP A 81 10.13 -11.88 -14.50
N VAL A 82 10.50 -10.96 -13.60
CA VAL A 82 10.28 -11.13 -12.16
C VAL A 82 8.78 -11.15 -11.87
N VAL A 83 8.03 -10.20 -12.44
CA VAL A 83 6.57 -10.12 -12.27
C VAL A 83 5.87 -11.34 -12.87
N SER A 84 6.26 -11.77 -14.08
CA SER A 84 5.71 -12.97 -14.72
C SER A 84 5.92 -14.22 -13.88
N ASN A 85 7.12 -14.38 -13.30
CA ASN A 85 7.44 -15.51 -12.44
C ASN A 85 6.63 -15.48 -11.12
N ILE A 86 6.47 -14.28 -10.52
CA ILE A 86 5.66 -14.11 -9.30
C ILE A 86 4.19 -14.41 -9.57
N LEU A 87 3.66 -13.91 -10.70
CA LEU A 87 2.27 -14.06 -11.08
C LEU A 87 2.00 -15.35 -11.87
N LYS A 88 3.03 -16.16 -12.14
CA LYS A 88 2.96 -17.36 -13.01
C LYS A 88 2.33 -17.04 -14.37
N MET A 89 2.77 -15.94 -14.98
CA MET A 89 2.31 -15.47 -16.29
C MET A 89 3.34 -15.74 -17.38
N ASP A 90 2.89 -15.92 -18.61
CA ASP A 90 3.79 -15.86 -19.77
C ASP A 90 4.27 -14.40 -19.96
N PRO A 91 5.61 -14.15 -20.07
CA PRO A 91 6.14 -12.80 -20.31
C PRO A 91 5.59 -12.11 -21.57
N LYS A 92 5.02 -12.89 -22.50
CA LYS A 92 4.42 -12.41 -23.75
C LYS A 92 2.93 -12.04 -23.61
N GLU A 93 2.27 -12.41 -22.50
CA GLU A 93 0.87 -12.06 -22.28
C GLU A 93 0.71 -10.56 -22.00
N HIS A 94 -0.30 -9.95 -22.60
CA HIS A 94 -0.65 -8.55 -22.32
C HIS A 94 -1.26 -8.41 -20.93
N PHE A 95 -0.71 -7.50 -20.13
CA PHE A 95 -1.23 -7.18 -18.80
C PHE A 95 -2.62 -6.55 -18.91
N SER A 96 -3.67 -7.32 -18.64
CA SER A 96 -5.01 -6.79 -18.39
C SER A 96 -5.30 -6.77 -16.89
N HIS A 97 -6.11 -5.80 -16.41
CA HIS A 97 -6.50 -5.72 -15.00
C HIS A 97 -7.15 -7.02 -14.49
N ALA A 98 -7.94 -7.69 -15.29
CA ALA A 98 -8.61 -8.93 -14.93
C ALA A 98 -7.64 -10.12 -14.81
N SER A 99 -6.62 -10.21 -15.69
CA SER A 99 -5.62 -11.26 -15.64
C SER A 99 -4.63 -11.10 -14.47
N LEU A 100 -4.36 -9.85 -14.06
CA LEU A 100 -3.51 -9.56 -12.90
C LEU A 100 -4.17 -10.00 -11.59
N GLN A 101 -5.47 -9.71 -11.43
CA GLN A 101 -6.18 -9.94 -10.17
C GLN A 101 -6.29 -11.43 -9.81
N SER A 102 -6.41 -12.32 -10.80
CA SER A 102 -6.48 -13.77 -10.60
C SER A 102 -5.13 -14.43 -10.29
N ARG A 103 -4.02 -13.74 -10.48
CA ARG A 103 -2.66 -14.29 -10.41
C ARG A 103 -1.80 -13.69 -9.29
N ILE A 104 -2.29 -12.65 -8.60
CA ILE A 104 -1.60 -12.08 -7.44
C ILE A 104 -1.41 -13.17 -6.36
N PRO A 105 -0.20 -13.38 -5.84
CA PRO A 105 0.03 -14.35 -4.78
C PRO A 105 -0.92 -14.15 -3.60
N ARG A 106 -1.51 -15.24 -3.11
CA ARG A 106 -2.49 -15.19 -2.01
C ARG A 106 -1.96 -14.43 -0.79
N SER A 107 -0.66 -14.54 -0.51
CA SER A 107 0.00 -13.81 0.58
C SER A 107 -0.10 -12.29 0.44
N PHE A 108 -0.03 -11.75 -0.78
CA PHE A 108 -0.21 -10.32 -1.02
C PHE A 108 -1.66 -9.88 -0.86
N LEU A 109 -2.61 -10.72 -1.32
CA LEU A 109 -4.04 -10.45 -1.15
C LEU A 109 -4.42 -10.42 0.33
N VAL A 110 -3.88 -11.33 1.14
CA VAL A 110 -4.10 -11.34 2.60
C VAL A 110 -3.60 -10.04 3.22
N LYS A 111 -2.37 -9.61 2.93
CA LYS A 111 -1.81 -8.37 3.48
C LYS A 111 -2.56 -7.12 3.00
N ALA A 112 -2.94 -7.06 1.74
CA ALA A 112 -3.78 -5.98 1.21
C ALA A 112 -5.15 -5.92 1.90
N LYS A 113 -5.72 -7.08 2.24
CA LYS A 113 -6.97 -7.17 2.99
C LYS A 113 -6.79 -6.65 4.42
N GLU A 114 -5.74 -7.06 5.14
CA GLU A 114 -5.43 -6.57 6.49
C GLU A 114 -5.30 -5.04 6.52
N ILE A 115 -4.62 -4.43 5.52
CA ILE A 115 -4.53 -2.98 5.38
C ILE A 115 -5.93 -2.35 5.20
N SER A 116 -6.77 -2.94 4.35
CA SER A 116 -8.14 -2.46 4.11
C SER A 116 -9.00 -2.58 5.37
N GLU A 117 -8.88 -3.66 6.12
CA GLU A 117 -9.60 -3.90 7.38
C GLU A 117 -9.21 -2.88 8.45
N THR A 118 -7.92 -2.51 8.54
CA THR A 118 -7.45 -1.45 9.45
C THR A 118 -8.06 -0.09 9.08
N MET A 119 -8.10 0.27 7.79
CA MET A 119 -8.77 1.49 7.32
C MET A 119 -10.25 1.49 7.69
N THR A 120 -10.95 0.40 7.41
CA THR A 120 -12.38 0.22 7.73
C THR A 120 -12.63 0.38 9.21
N SER A 121 -11.82 -0.24 10.07
CA SER A 121 -11.94 -0.16 11.54
C SER A 121 -11.81 1.28 12.07
N ILE A 122 -10.89 2.08 11.52
CA ILE A 122 -10.76 3.50 11.88
C ILE A 122 -12.02 4.28 11.50
N ILE A 123 -12.57 4.05 10.30
CA ILE A 123 -13.80 4.71 9.83
C ILE A 123 -15.00 4.29 10.70
N GLU A 124 -15.13 3.01 11.02
CA GLU A 124 -16.17 2.51 11.93
C GLU A 124 -16.11 3.16 13.31
N SER A 125 -14.90 3.35 13.84
CA SER A 125 -14.73 4.03 15.13
C SER A 125 -15.23 5.47 15.08
N GLY A 126 -14.97 6.19 13.98
CA GLY A 126 -15.47 7.55 13.75
C GLY A 126 -16.98 7.63 13.56
N ILE A 127 -17.60 6.61 12.95
CA ILE A 127 -19.05 6.50 12.85
C ILE A 127 -19.65 6.27 14.26
N LYS A 128 -19.06 5.35 15.05
CA LYS A 128 -19.51 5.05 16.42
C LYS A 128 -19.37 6.25 17.35
N SER A 129 -18.29 7.03 17.24
CA SER A 129 -18.11 8.27 18.03
C SER A 129 -19.00 9.41 17.53
N GLY A 130 -19.56 9.27 16.32
CA GLY A 130 -20.37 10.29 15.64
C GLY A 130 -19.54 11.43 15.03
N GLU A 131 -18.25 11.28 14.89
CA GLU A 131 -17.40 12.17 14.09
C GLU A 131 -17.74 12.07 12.60
N PHE A 132 -18.05 10.85 12.15
CA PHE A 132 -18.46 10.57 10.78
C PHE A 132 -19.96 10.26 10.70
N ARG A 133 -20.57 10.65 9.59
CA ARG A 133 -21.96 10.30 9.30
C ARG A 133 -22.11 8.78 9.10
N PRO A 134 -23.32 8.22 9.30
CA PRO A 134 -23.57 6.79 9.07
C PRO A 134 -23.42 6.49 7.57
N ILE A 135 -22.36 5.74 7.20
CA ILE A 135 -22.03 5.30 5.85
C ILE A 135 -21.50 3.88 5.92
N ASP A 136 -21.40 3.23 4.76
CA ASP A 136 -20.74 1.96 4.60
C ASP A 136 -19.22 2.15 4.76
N ALA A 137 -18.66 1.71 5.89
CA ALA A 137 -17.26 1.92 6.24
C ALA A 137 -16.29 1.17 5.30
N GLU A 138 -16.69 -0.01 4.81
CA GLU A 138 -15.89 -0.80 3.88
C GLU A 138 -15.77 -0.10 2.52
N LYS A 139 -16.88 0.41 2.00
CA LYS A 139 -16.86 1.20 0.74
C LYS A 139 -16.08 2.50 0.91
N ALA A 140 -16.23 3.19 2.04
CA ALA A 140 -15.47 4.41 2.32
C ALA A 140 -13.97 4.11 2.41
N GLY A 141 -13.56 3.03 3.08
CA GLY A 141 -12.17 2.55 3.12
C GLY A 141 -11.62 2.22 1.73
N SER A 142 -12.44 1.58 0.90
CA SER A 142 -12.07 1.26 -0.50
C SER A 142 -11.85 2.52 -1.33
N VAL A 143 -12.70 3.55 -1.17
CA VAL A 143 -12.55 4.85 -1.83
C VAL A 143 -11.28 5.55 -1.36
N LEU A 144 -11.04 5.60 -0.05
CA LEU A 144 -9.81 6.18 0.51
C LEU A 144 -8.56 5.50 -0.05
N GLY A 145 -8.53 4.17 -0.04
CA GLY A 145 -7.43 3.39 -0.62
C GLY A 145 -7.22 3.66 -2.11
N ALA A 146 -8.29 3.83 -2.88
CA ALA A 146 -8.22 4.20 -4.31
C ALA A 146 -7.68 5.61 -4.50
N MET A 147 -8.09 6.58 -3.68
CA MET A 147 -7.56 7.95 -3.70
C MET A 147 -6.06 7.97 -3.42
N ILE A 148 -5.60 7.29 -2.36
CA ILE A 148 -4.18 7.21 -1.99
C ILE A 148 -3.38 6.58 -3.14
N ARG A 149 -3.80 5.43 -3.66
CA ARG A 149 -3.13 4.76 -4.79
C ARG A 149 -3.10 5.64 -6.04
N GLY A 150 -4.18 6.31 -6.36
CA GLY A 150 -4.25 7.22 -7.50
C GLY A 150 -3.22 8.34 -7.43
N PHE A 151 -2.91 8.83 -6.23
CA PHE A 151 -1.85 9.82 -6.03
C PHE A 151 -0.45 9.21 -5.96
N ALA A 152 -0.28 8.05 -5.31
CA ALA A 152 0.99 7.37 -5.17
C ALA A 152 1.56 6.88 -6.51
N PHE A 153 0.69 6.36 -7.40
CA PHE A 153 1.08 5.79 -8.70
C PHE A 153 0.89 6.75 -9.89
N ARG A 154 0.65 8.02 -9.65
CA ARG A 154 0.63 9.01 -10.72
C ARG A 154 2.01 9.07 -11.39
N GLY A 155 2.13 8.39 -12.52
CA GLY A 155 3.31 8.34 -13.37
C GLY A 155 3.55 9.65 -14.15
N PRO A 156 4.14 9.59 -15.36
CA PRO A 156 4.73 10.71 -16.10
C PRO A 156 3.79 11.88 -16.47
N PHE A 157 2.49 11.79 -16.17
CA PHE A 157 1.51 12.86 -16.42
C PHE A 157 1.54 13.99 -15.39
N ARG A 158 2.53 14.04 -14.51
CA ARG A 158 2.68 15.09 -13.49
C ARG A 158 3.70 16.15 -13.90
N SER A 159 3.24 17.37 -14.00
CA SER A 159 4.10 18.54 -14.23
C SER A 159 4.83 19.04 -12.96
N LYS A 160 4.35 18.68 -11.76
CA LYS A 160 5.01 18.94 -10.46
C LYS A 160 4.68 17.83 -9.47
N GLU A 161 5.70 17.23 -8.84
CA GLU A 161 5.51 16.37 -7.67
C GLU A 161 5.05 17.23 -6.48
N LEU A 162 3.88 16.89 -5.91
CA LEU A 162 3.49 17.41 -4.61
C LEU A 162 4.26 16.66 -3.53
N SER A 163 4.63 17.35 -2.46
CA SER A 163 5.20 16.67 -1.29
C SER A 163 4.17 15.70 -0.67
N VAL A 164 4.65 14.76 0.15
CA VAL A 164 3.78 13.84 0.89
C VAL A 164 2.82 14.63 1.78
N GLU A 165 3.31 15.67 2.45
CA GLU A 165 2.53 16.53 3.34
C GLU A 165 1.38 17.19 2.58
N LYS A 166 1.68 17.82 1.43
CA LYS A 166 0.67 18.50 0.63
C LYS A 166 -0.36 17.53 0.04
N THR A 167 0.09 16.35 -0.36
CA THR A 167 -0.81 15.30 -0.84
C THR A 167 -1.70 14.79 0.29
N THR A 168 -1.14 14.60 1.50
CA THR A 168 -1.90 14.21 2.70
C THR A 168 -3.00 15.22 3.00
N GLU A 169 -2.70 16.53 3.02
CA GLU A 169 -3.69 17.59 3.25
C GLU A 169 -4.84 17.52 2.24
N ILE A 170 -4.52 17.43 0.95
CA ILE A 170 -5.53 17.36 -0.11
C ILE A 170 -6.42 16.14 0.05
N LEU A 171 -5.85 14.95 0.22
CA LEU A 171 -6.62 13.71 0.33
C LEU A 171 -7.48 13.71 1.60
N HIS A 172 -6.92 14.15 2.72
CA HIS A 172 -7.62 14.26 3.98
C HIS A 172 -8.81 15.22 3.87
N GLU A 173 -8.61 16.42 3.34
CA GLU A 173 -9.67 17.42 3.16
C GLU A 173 -10.81 16.87 2.29
N TYR A 174 -10.50 16.34 1.11
CA TYR A 174 -11.55 15.87 0.20
C TYR A 174 -12.27 14.63 0.72
N PHE A 175 -11.55 13.71 1.35
CA PHE A 175 -12.16 12.53 1.93
C PHE A 175 -13.09 12.90 3.09
N LEU A 176 -12.63 13.75 4.02
CA LEU A 176 -13.44 14.18 5.16
C LEU A 176 -14.68 14.97 4.76
N LYS A 177 -14.60 15.84 3.75
CA LYS A 177 -15.79 16.54 3.23
C LYS A 177 -16.90 15.56 2.80
N GLY A 178 -16.52 14.35 2.37
CA GLY A 178 -17.46 13.29 2.00
C GLY A 178 -18.06 12.53 3.17
N ILE A 179 -17.40 12.42 4.31
CA ILE A 179 -17.78 11.52 5.40
C ILE A 179 -18.04 12.20 6.75
N LYS A 180 -17.58 13.42 6.95
CA LYS A 180 -17.72 14.13 8.23
C LYS A 180 -19.17 14.41 8.56
N ASN A 181 -19.54 14.27 9.84
CA ASN A 181 -20.86 14.63 10.32
C ASN A 181 -20.87 16.11 10.72
N TYR A 182 -21.48 16.95 9.89
CA TYR A 182 -21.62 18.39 10.14
C TYR A 182 -22.84 18.76 11.01
N THR A 183 -23.67 17.79 11.39
CA THR A 183 -24.91 18.04 12.15
C THR A 183 -24.71 18.03 13.66
N LYS A 184 -23.54 17.66 14.16
CA LYS A 184 -23.22 17.81 15.58
C LYS A 184 -22.65 19.21 15.86
N LYS A 185 -23.51 20.11 16.35
CA LYS A 185 -23.13 21.25 17.18
C LYS A 185 -23.09 20.83 18.64
#